data_393930c8d6b9e18f7a150b8d4d8d63e7
#
_entry.id   393930c8d6b9e18f7a150b8d4d8d63e7
#
_cell.length_a   1.000
_cell.length_b   1.000
_cell.length_c   1.000
_cell.angle_alpha   90.00
_cell.angle_beta   90.00
_cell.angle_gamma   90.00
#
_symmetry.space_group_name_H-M   'P 1'
#
loop_
_entity.id
_entity.type
_entity.pdbx_description
1 polymer ?
#
loop_
_entity_poly.entity_id
_entity_poly.type
_entity_poly.pdbx_seq_one_letter_code
_entity_poly.pdbx_strand_id
1 'polypeptide(L)'
;MLKKKGDITTPLLGVITDFDIHQLWIDRHLDGYCVATPELAWLLSRYGISSDIIHTTGIPVRKSFYEESARRPDPEKGTVLVMGGGLGLGRIADDLKRMDEVDEISRFIVITGQNISLYEEVAALAERLRHPVELHSYTNKVARIMGRCELLVTKPGALTCTEAIVMNKPMVLVNTLPGQERANAAFLSGLGCAEWVKRGELAETVRYILANPEKRKQMENACGTSHMESAGEVVKILYDMVEKMDKRNI
;
A
#
# COMPACT_ATOMS: atom_id res chain seq x y z
N MET A 1 -26.28 8.89 7.06
CA MET A 1 -27.63 9.36 6.75
C MET A 1 -28.71 8.49 7.39
N LEU A 2 -28.69 7.17 7.28
CA LEU A 2 -29.64 6.28 7.97
C LEU A 2 -29.48 6.35 9.49
N LYS A 3 -28.26 6.39 10.01
CA LYS A 3 -28.02 6.57 11.45
C LYS A 3 -28.54 7.91 11.98
N LYS A 4 -28.40 9.00 11.20
CA LYS A 4 -28.95 10.30 11.55
C LYS A 4 -30.47 10.29 11.69
N LYS A 5 -31.17 9.39 10.95
CA LYS A 5 -32.62 9.23 11.03
C LYS A 5 -33.07 8.26 12.12
N GLY A 6 -32.13 7.58 12.81
CA GLY A 6 -32.43 6.55 13.79
C GLY A 6 -32.76 5.17 13.18
N ASP A 7 -32.62 5.02 11.84
CA ASP A 7 -32.92 3.76 11.14
C ASP A 7 -31.83 2.69 11.42
N ILE A 8 -30.63 3.13 11.86
CA ILE A 8 -29.51 2.24 12.25
C ILE A 8 -29.15 2.54 13.68
N THR A 9 -29.26 1.54 14.56
CA THR A 9 -28.88 1.61 15.97
C THR A 9 -27.52 0.96 16.25
N THR A 10 -27.07 0.05 15.38
CA THR A 10 -25.77 -0.62 15.50
C THR A 10 -24.60 0.37 15.42
N PRO A 11 -23.48 0.10 16.10
CA PRO A 11 -22.27 0.92 15.99
C PRO A 11 -21.74 0.97 14.55
N LEU A 12 -21.27 2.13 14.14
CA LEU A 12 -20.64 2.35 12.84
C LEU A 12 -19.21 2.81 13.07
N LEU A 13 -18.24 2.00 12.58
CA LEU A 13 -16.82 2.29 12.62
C LEU A 13 -16.32 2.63 11.21
N GLY A 14 -15.76 3.82 11.03
CA GLY A 14 -15.10 4.22 9.79
C GLY A 14 -13.63 3.81 9.79
N VAL A 15 -13.17 3.08 8.78
CA VAL A 15 -11.76 2.72 8.62
C VAL A 15 -11.19 3.46 7.42
N ILE A 16 -10.31 4.44 7.67
CA ILE A 16 -9.65 5.22 6.62
C ILE A 16 -8.41 4.48 6.16
N THR A 17 -8.40 4.07 4.89
CA THR A 17 -7.36 3.25 4.29
C THR A 17 -6.46 4.03 3.32
N ASP A 18 -6.17 5.29 3.66
CA ASP A 18 -5.22 6.17 2.99
C ASP A 18 -4.34 6.91 4.01
N PHE A 19 -3.25 7.51 3.55
CA PHE A 19 -2.35 8.35 4.37
C PHE A 19 -2.72 9.83 4.29
N ASP A 20 -3.96 10.14 3.92
CA ASP A 20 -4.57 11.46 3.93
C ASP A 20 -6.06 11.33 4.28
N ILE A 21 -6.72 12.43 4.60
CA ILE A 21 -8.16 12.46 4.92
C ILE A 21 -8.90 13.30 3.89
N HIS A 22 -9.76 12.63 3.13
CA HIS A 22 -10.68 13.34 2.25
C HIS A 22 -11.92 13.79 3.02
N GLN A 23 -12.38 15.04 2.81
CA GLN A 23 -13.51 15.61 3.55
C GLN A 23 -14.81 14.79 3.43
N LEU A 24 -15.01 14.07 2.32
CA LEU A 24 -16.18 13.20 2.12
C LEU A 24 -16.21 11.97 3.05
N TRP A 25 -15.08 11.63 3.70
CA TRP A 25 -15.03 10.51 4.65
C TRP A 25 -15.37 10.94 6.08
N ILE A 26 -15.55 12.24 6.30
CA ILE A 26 -15.85 12.80 7.61
C ILE A 26 -17.36 12.81 7.82
N ASP A 27 -17.84 11.90 8.66
CA ASP A 27 -19.24 11.84 9.10
C ASP A 27 -19.29 11.86 10.64
N ARG A 28 -19.91 12.90 11.20
CA ARG A 28 -20.05 13.08 12.66
C ARG A 28 -21.03 12.10 13.31
N HIS A 29 -21.68 11.24 12.53
CA HIS A 29 -22.60 10.23 13.03
C HIS A 29 -21.96 8.85 13.14
N LEU A 30 -20.67 8.72 12.81
CA LEU A 30 -19.90 7.52 13.11
C LEU A 30 -19.60 7.46 14.61
N ASP A 31 -19.61 6.25 15.16
CA ASP A 31 -19.31 6.00 16.57
C ASP A 31 -17.82 5.80 16.80
N GLY A 32 -17.02 5.60 15.74
CA GLY A 32 -15.58 5.49 15.80
C GLY A 32 -14.91 5.67 14.46
N TYR A 33 -13.63 6.00 14.52
CA TYR A 33 -12.73 6.09 13.38
C TYR A 33 -11.45 5.31 13.63
N CYS A 34 -10.99 4.56 12.65
CA CYS A 34 -9.65 4.00 12.58
C CYS A 34 -8.85 4.72 11.51
N VAL A 35 -7.65 5.18 11.84
CA VAL A 35 -6.76 5.95 10.95
C VAL A 35 -5.37 5.35 10.92
N ALA A 36 -4.61 5.66 9.85
CA ALA A 36 -3.30 5.08 9.62
C ALA A 36 -2.24 5.57 10.62
N THR A 37 -2.28 6.84 11.01
CA THR A 37 -1.20 7.48 11.79
C THR A 37 -1.73 8.45 12.84
N PRO A 38 -0.93 8.79 13.87
CA PRO A 38 -1.29 9.83 14.86
C PRO A 38 -1.54 11.19 14.23
N GLU A 39 -0.83 11.55 13.15
CA GLU A 39 -1.01 12.81 12.43
C GLU A 39 -2.40 12.87 11.79
N LEU A 40 -2.89 11.75 11.25
CA LEU A 40 -4.25 11.67 10.71
C LEU A 40 -5.30 11.73 11.83
N ALA A 41 -5.03 11.15 13.00
CA ALA A 41 -5.91 11.29 14.16
C ALA A 41 -6.01 12.76 14.59
N TRP A 42 -4.89 13.45 14.68
CA TRP A 42 -4.87 14.89 14.96
C TRP A 42 -5.61 15.69 13.88
N LEU A 43 -5.38 15.41 12.60
CA LEU A 43 -6.06 16.08 11.50
C LEU A 43 -7.58 15.88 11.58
N LEU A 44 -8.04 14.66 11.84
CA LEU A 44 -9.47 14.34 11.96
C LEU A 44 -10.12 15.09 13.14
N SER A 45 -9.39 15.24 14.27
CA SER A 45 -9.85 16.05 15.41
C SER A 45 -10.02 17.52 15.04
N ARG A 46 -9.16 18.06 14.18
CA ARG A 46 -9.28 19.44 13.67
C ARG A 46 -10.53 19.65 12.79
N TYR A 47 -11.03 18.59 12.18
CA TYR A 47 -12.33 18.61 11.48
C TYR A 47 -13.54 18.46 12.41
N GLY A 48 -13.32 18.44 13.73
CA GLY A 48 -14.37 18.43 14.76
C GLY A 48 -14.90 17.05 15.10
N ILE A 49 -14.14 16.00 14.85
CA ILE A 49 -14.39 14.66 15.38
C ILE A 49 -13.75 14.56 16.76
N SER A 50 -14.49 14.03 17.76
CA SER A 50 -13.95 13.85 19.11
C SER A 50 -12.78 12.88 19.13
N SER A 51 -11.70 13.23 19.83
CA SER A 51 -10.52 12.36 19.98
C SER A 51 -10.83 11.03 20.63
N ASP A 52 -11.89 10.95 21.46
CA ASP A 52 -12.27 9.74 22.19
C ASP A 52 -12.75 8.60 21.27
N ILE A 53 -13.15 8.94 20.04
CA ILE A 53 -13.62 7.97 19.05
C ILE A 53 -12.65 7.78 17.88
N ILE A 54 -11.45 8.38 17.97
CA ILE A 54 -10.41 8.22 16.93
C ILE A 54 -9.34 7.26 17.43
N HIS A 55 -9.10 6.20 16.67
CA HIS A 55 -8.14 5.14 16.99
C HIS A 55 -7.05 5.08 15.91
N THR A 56 -5.80 5.15 16.32
CA THR A 56 -4.66 4.95 15.42
C THR A 56 -4.34 3.46 15.34
N THR A 57 -4.81 2.80 14.29
CA THR A 57 -4.69 1.35 14.12
C THR A 57 -3.73 0.95 13.01
N GLY A 58 -3.29 1.91 12.17
CA GLY A 58 -2.69 1.57 10.88
C GLY A 58 -3.76 1.18 9.85
N ILE A 59 -3.32 0.89 8.62
CA ILE A 59 -4.17 0.41 7.53
C ILE A 59 -4.20 -1.11 7.55
N PRO A 60 -5.39 -1.77 7.61
CA PRO A 60 -5.50 -3.21 7.62
C PRO A 60 -5.00 -3.84 6.31
N VAL A 61 -4.15 -4.84 6.42
CA VAL A 61 -3.72 -5.69 5.29
C VAL A 61 -4.02 -7.15 5.57
N ARG A 62 -4.03 -7.96 4.54
CA ARG A 62 -4.32 -9.39 4.65
C ARG A 62 -3.26 -10.11 5.49
N LYS A 63 -3.70 -11.04 6.33
CA LYS A 63 -2.86 -11.85 7.23
C LYS A 63 -1.68 -12.50 6.50
N SER A 64 -1.86 -12.89 5.22
CA SER A 64 -0.81 -13.52 4.42
C SER A 64 0.45 -12.67 4.26
N PHE A 65 0.37 -11.33 4.35
CA PHE A 65 1.55 -10.46 4.30
C PHE A 65 2.35 -10.54 5.60
N TYR A 66 1.70 -10.56 6.76
CA TYR A 66 2.37 -10.76 8.05
C TYR A 66 3.00 -12.14 8.15
N GLU A 67 2.28 -13.18 7.70
CA GLU A 67 2.79 -14.56 7.69
C GLU A 67 4.02 -14.71 6.79
N GLU A 68 4.01 -14.09 5.61
CA GLU A 68 5.14 -14.15 4.69
C GLU A 68 6.31 -13.29 5.19
N SER A 69 6.06 -12.10 5.72
CA SER A 69 7.07 -11.24 6.34
C SER A 69 7.79 -11.94 7.50
N ALA A 70 7.03 -12.67 8.34
CA ALA A 70 7.59 -13.43 9.46
C ALA A 70 8.54 -14.57 9.02
N ARG A 71 8.37 -15.10 7.81
CA ARG A 71 9.27 -16.10 7.21
C ARG A 71 10.62 -15.52 6.81
N ARG A 72 10.72 -14.18 6.73
CA ARG A 72 11.91 -13.45 6.28
C ARG A 72 12.45 -14.01 4.95
N PRO A 73 11.65 -13.98 3.88
CA PRO A 73 12.09 -14.51 2.59
C PRO A 73 13.32 -13.76 2.11
N ASP A 74 14.31 -14.52 1.61
CA ASP A 74 15.48 -13.94 0.96
C ASP A 74 15.12 -13.53 -0.46
N PRO A 75 15.18 -12.25 -0.82
CA PRO A 75 14.78 -11.80 -2.14
C PRO A 75 15.77 -12.28 -3.21
N GLU A 76 15.25 -12.60 -4.37
CA GLU A 76 16.06 -12.96 -5.53
C GLU A 76 16.72 -11.69 -6.08
N LYS A 77 18.06 -11.68 -6.11
CA LYS A 77 18.86 -10.50 -6.50
C LYS A 77 18.44 -9.94 -7.86
N GLY A 78 18.26 -8.62 -7.93
CA GLY A 78 17.87 -7.90 -9.15
C GLY A 78 16.42 -8.17 -9.58
N THR A 79 15.59 -8.81 -8.76
CA THR A 79 14.18 -9.05 -9.08
C THR A 79 13.33 -7.85 -8.69
N VAL A 80 12.65 -7.26 -9.68
CA VAL A 80 11.77 -6.09 -9.52
C VAL A 80 10.31 -6.50 -9.73
N LEU A 81 9.48 -6.26 -8.71
CA LEU A 81 8.02 -6.39 -8.83
C LEU A 81 7.42 -5.10 -9.39
N VAL A 82 6.62 -5.21 -10.45
CA VAL A 82 5.88 -4.08 -11.03
C VAL A 82 4.38 -4.37 -10.96
N MET A 83 3.62 -3.50 -10.30
CA MET A 83 2.17 -3.69 -10.18
C MET A 83 1.40 -2.38 -10.03
N GLY A 84 0.16 -2.35 -10.56
CA GLY A 84 -0.75 -1.20 -10.52
C GLY A 84 -1.94 -1.38 -9.56
N GLY A 85 -1.77 -2.22 -8.54
CA GLY A 85 -2.88 -2.63 -7.66
C GLY A 85 -3.84 -3.62 -8.32
N GLY A 86 -4.95 -3.94 -7.65
CA GLY A 86 -5.89 -4.97 -8.10
C GLY A 86 -6.57 -4.69 -9.45
N LEU A 87 -6.68 -3.41 -9.83
CA LEU A 87 -7.25 -2.98 -11.12
C LEU A 87 -6.20 -2.85 -12.24
N GLY A 88 -4.92 -3.06 -11.96
CA GLY A 88 -3.85 -2.93 -12.96
C GLY A 88 -3.76 -1.53 -13.55
N LEU A 89 -3.85 -0.49 -12.72
CA LEU A 89 -3.78 0.89 -13.17
C LEU A 89 -2.32 1.36 -13.27
N GLY A 90 -2.09 2.31 -14.18
CA GLY A 90 -0.77 2.89 -14.43
C GLY A 90 -0.28 2.57 -15.85
N ARG A 91 0.94 2.99 -16.14
CA ARG A 91 1.57 2.82 -17.48
C ARG A 91 2.66 1.73 -17.40
N ILE A 92 2.30 0.57 -16.88
CA ILE A 92 3.23 -0.53 -16.56
C ILE A 92 4.10 -0.91 -17.77
N ALA A 93 3.52 -1.08 -18.95
CA ALA A 93 4.27 -1.44 -20.15
C ALA A 93 5.34 -0.39 -20.52
N ASP A 94 5.02 0.90 -20.38
CA ASP A 94 5.99 1.95 -20.61
C ASP A 94 7.08 2.02 -19.52
N ASP A 95 6.71 1.73 -18.27
CA ASP A 95 7.65 1.71 -17.16
C ASP A 95 8.64 0.53 -17.30
N LEU A 96 8.18 -0.64 -17.75
CA LEU A 96 9.02 -1.79 -18.11
C LEU A 96 10.03 -1.43 -19.19
N LYS A 97 9.59 -0.80 -20.31
CA LYS A 97 10.49 -0.35 -21.39
C LYS A 97 11.61 0.56 -20.90
N ARG A 98 11.28 1.48 -19.95
CA ARG A 98 12.28 2.41 -19.37
C ARG A 98 13.28 1.71 -18.48
N MET A 99 12.82 0.74 -17.70
CA MET A 99 13.67 -0.01 -16.77
C MET A 99 14.47 -1.12 -17.47
N ASP A 100 14.13 -1.50 -18.69
CA ASP A 100 14.80 -2.59 -19.41
C ASP A 100 16.28 -2.29 -19.73
N GLU A 101 16.69 -1.02 -19.64
CA GLU A 101 18.09 -0.60 -19.82
C GLU A 101 18.94 -0.69 -18.53
N VAL A 102 18.33 -1.08 -17.40
CA VAL A 102 18.98 -1.14 -16.09
C VAL A 102 19.66 -2.51 -15.91
N ASP A 103 20.97 -2.56 -15.96
CA ASP A 103 21.75 -3.80 -15.93
C ASP A 103 21.68 -4.53 -14.57
N GLU A 104 21.36 -3.83 -13.49
CA GLU A 104 21.16 -4.39 -12.15
C GLU A 104 19.88 -5.21 -12.03
N ILE A 105 18.95 -5.10 -12.97
CA ILE A 105 17.75 -5.92 -13.02
C ILE A 105 18.09 -7.29 -13.61
N SER A 106 17.75 -8.35 -12.87
CA SER A 106 17.86 -9.71 -13.38
C SER A 106 16.59 -10.18 -14.07
N ARG A 107 15.44 -9.74 -13.57
CA ARG A 107 14.11 -10.01 -14.13
C ARG A 107 13.04 -9.09 -13.57
N PHE A 108 11.94 -9.03 -14.27
CA PHE A 108 10.69 -8.45 -13.79
C PHE A 108 9.70 -9.53 -13.34
N ILE A 109 8.96 -9.26 -12.26
CA ILE A 109 7.69 -9.93 -11.99
C ILE A 109 6.60 -8.87 -12.15
N VAL A 110 5.61 -9.15 -12.96
CA VAL A 110 4.56 -8.17 -13.28
C VAL A 110 3.20 -8.74 -12.87
N ILE A 111 2.42 -7.94 -12.13
CA ILE A 111 1.04 -8.26 -11.76
C ILE A 111 0.11 -7.23 -12.37
N THR A 112 -0.69 -7.63 -13.35
CA THR A 112 -1.63 -6.75 -14.06
C THR A 112 -3.00 -6.67 -13.41
N GLY A 113 -3.24 -7.48 -12.36
CA GLY A 113 -4.53 -7.52 -11.70
C GLY A 113 -5.66 -7.98 -12.64
N GLN A 114 -6.79 -7.30 -12.58
CA GLN A 114 -7.97 -7.60 -13.41
C GLN A 114 -7.90 -6.99 -14.81
N ASN A 115 -6.82 -6.30 -15.17
CA ASN A 115 -6.68 -5.63 -16.47
C ASN A 115 -6.17 -6.60 -17.54
N ILE A 116 -7.09 -7.22 -18.28
CA ILE A 116 -6.79 -8.19 -19.35
C ILE A 116 -6.02 -7.52 -20.48
N SER A 117 -6.42 -6.32 -20.90
CA SER A 117 -5.73 -5.58 -21.97
C SER A 117 -4.28 -5.29 -21.64
N LEU A 118 -4.00 -4.89 -20.37
CA LEU A 118 -2.63 -4.70 -19.90
C LEU A 118 -1.85 -6.01 -19.87
N TYR A 119 -2.50 -7.13 -19.51
CA TYR A 119 -1.86 -8.44 -19.53
C TYR A 119 -1.39 -8.81 -20.95
N GLU A 120 -2.24 -8.65 -21.94
CA GLU A 120 -1.92 -8.92 -23.35
C GLU A 120 -0.82 -7.98 -23.87
N GLU A 121 -0.88 -6.68 -23.52
CA GLU A 121 0.15 -5.69 -23.86
C GLU A 121 1.51 -6.08 -23.29
N VAL A 122 1.56 -6.45 -22.00
CA VAL A 122 2.80 -6.84 -21.32
C VAL A 122 3.32 -8.19 -21.85
N ALA A 123 2.44 -9.15 -22.14
CA ALA A 123 2.84 -10.43 -22.74
C ALA A 123 3.55 -10.24 -24.09
N ALA A 124 2.97 -9.43 -24.98
CA ALA A 124 3.58 -9.10 -26.27
C ALA A 124 4.90 -8.28 -26.12
N LEU A 125 4.98 -7.43 -25.10
CA LEU A 125 6.18 -6.66 -24.81
C LEU A 125 7.31 -7.55 -24.27
N ALA A 126 7.01 -8.53 -23.42
CA ALA A 126 7.96 -9.41 -22.77
C ALA A 126 8.88 -10.15 -23.75
N GLU A 127 8.39 -10.46 -24.95
CA GLU A 127 9.17 -11.10 -26.01
C GLU A 127 10.31 -10.20 -26.58
N ARG A 128 10.26 -8.89 -26.28
CA ARG A 128 11.18 -7.87 -26.83
C ARG A 128 12.06 -7.22 -25.77
N LEU A 129 11.80 -7.49 -24.50
CA LEU A 129 12.60 -6.97 -23.41
C LEU A 129 13.89 -7.78 -23.24
N ARG A 130 14.95 -7.12 -22.78
CA ARG A 130 16.25 -7.76 -22.45
C ARG A 130 16.12 -8.66 -21.23
N HIS A 131 15.31 -8.23 -20.25
CA HIS A 131 15.14 -8.94 -18.99
C HIS A 131 13.93 -9.88 -19.06
N PRO A 132 14.03 -11.10 -18.52
CA PRO A 132 12.89 -12.02 -18.41
C PRO A 132 11.74 -11.41 -17.64
N VAL A 133 10.52 -11.72 -18.06
CA VAL A 133 9.28 -11.27 -17.41
C VAL A 133 8.48 -12.47 -16.92
N GLU A 134 8.26 -12.56 -15.61
CA GLU A 134 7.29 -13.45 -15.00
C GLU A 134 5.96 -12.70 -14.87
N LEU A 135 4.99 -13.02 -15.73
CA LEU A 135 3.73 -12.28 -15.85
C LEU A 135 2.58 -12.99 -15.14
N HIS A 136 1.87 -12.24 -14.31
CA HIS A 136 0.67 -12.67 -13.61
C HIS A 136 -0.50 -11.74 -13.91
N SER A 137 -1.69 -12.31 -14.07
CA SER A 137 -2.97 -11.61 -14.00
C SER A 137 -3.37 -11.35 -12.53
N TYR A 138 -4.66 -11.36 -12.20
CA TYR A 138 -5.11 -11.32 -10.82
C TYR A 138 -4.63 -12.56 -10.05
N THR A 139 -4.02 -12.34 -8.88
CA THR A 139 -3.54 -13.42 -8.02
C THR A 139 -3.74 -13.10 -6.54
N ASN A 140 -4.00 -14.13 -5.73
CA ASN A 140 -4.03 -14.03 -4.27
C ASN A 140 -2.66 -14.30 -3.62
N LYS A 141 -1.62 -14.59 -4.43
CA LYS A 141 -0.26 -14.92 -3.97
C LYS A 141 0.67 -13.69 -3.91
N VAL A 142 0.12 -12.47 -3.89
CA VAL A 142 0.91 -11.21 -3.93
C VAL A 142 1.96 -11.17 -2.83
N ALA A 143 1.64 -11.56 -1.58
CA ALA A 143 2.60 -11.58 -0.48
C ALA A 143 3.83 -12.42 -0.80
N ARG A 144 3.62 -13.67 -1.27
CA ARG A 144 4.71 -14.58 -1.65
C ARG A 144 5.55 -14.04 -2.82
N ILE A 145 4.90 -13.44 -3.82
CA ILE A 145 5.58 -12.83 -4.96
C ILE A 145 6.41 -11.63 -4.48
N MET A 146 5.83 -10.75 -3.67
CA MET A 146 6.51 -9.58 -3.11
C MET A 146 7.72 -9.98 -2.25
N GLY A 147 7.62 -11.09 -1.49
CA GLY A 147 8.74 -11.65 -0.71
C GLY A 147 9.97 -11.98 -1.55
N ARG A 148 9.77 -12.44 -2.80
CA ARG A 148 10.85 -12.81 -3.74
C ARG A 148 11.57 -11.61 -4.38
N CYS A 149 11.02 -10.41 -4.27
CA CYS A 149 11.54 -9.24 -4.99
C CYS A 149 12.40 -8.36 -4.08
N GLU A 150 13.45 -7.74 -4.63
CA GLU A 150 14.25 -6.73 -3.92
C GLU A 150 13.58 -5.36 -3.90
N LEU A 151 12.79 -5.04 -4.92
CA LEU A 151 12.20 -3.72 -5.11
C LEU A 151 10.77 -3.83 -5.66
N LEU A 152 9.89 -2.96 -5.18
CA LEU A 152 8.55 -2.77 -5.72
C LEU A 152 8.49 -1.45 -6.51
N VAL A 153 8.03 -1.51 -7.76
CA VAL A 153 7.65 -0.33 -8.56
C VAL A 153 6.14 -0.31 -8.69
N THR A 154 5.50 0.74 -8.18
CA THR A 154 4.03 0.81 -8.13
C THR A 154 3.52 2.26 -8.14
N LYS A 155 2.22 2.43 -8.37
CA LYS A 155 1.55 3.70 -8.03
C LYS A 155 1.36 3.80 -6.51
N PRO A 156 1.26 5.00 -5.92
CA PRO A 156 1.16 5.18 -4.47
C PRO A 156 -0.24 4.90 -3.92
N GLY A 157 -0.80 3.73 -4.24
CA GLY A 157 -2.05 3.25 -3.65
C GLY A 157 -1.80 2.76 -2.23
N ALA A 158 -2.51 3.32 -1.24
CA ALA A 158 -2.21 3.11 0.17
C ALA A 158 -2.22 1.63 0.59
N LEU A 159 -3.16 0.82 0.10
CA LEU A 159 -3.22 -0.62 0.43
C LEU A 159 -1.97 -1.36 -0.06
N THR A 160 -1.59 -1.20 -1.33
CA THR A 160 -0.38 -1.85 -1.88
C THR A 160 0.89 -1.37 -1.16
N CYS A 161 0.98 -0.08 -0.87
CA CYS A 161 2.13 0.47 -0.15
C CYS A 161 2.19 -0.02 1.30
N THR A 162 1.05 -0.18 1.98
CA THR A 162 1.00 -0.77 3.33
C THR A 162 1.39 -2.26 3.30
N GLU A 163 0.95 -3.01 2.28
CA GLU A 163 1.40 -4.38 2.05
C GLU A 163 2.93 -4.45 1.91
N ALA A 164 3.53 -3.52 1.16
CA ALA A 164 4.98 -3.40 1.00
C ALA A 164 5.69 -3.01 2.31
N ILE A 165 5.13 -2.10 3.11
CA ILE A 165 5.64 -1.73 4.43
C ILE A 165 5.70 -2.97 5.33
N VAL A 166 4.61 -3.75 5.42
CA VAL A 166 4.56 -4.99 6.23
C VAL A 166 5.61 -6.00 5.78
N MET A 167 5.91 -6.03 4.50
CA MET A 167 6.94 -6.89 3.90
C MET A 167 8.36 -6.31 3.97
N ASN A 168 8.56 -5.14 4.59
CA ASN A 168 9.83 -4.38 4.59
C ASN A 168 10.38 -4.16 3.17
N LYS A 169 9.51 -3.90 2.20
CA LYS A 169 9.88 -3.83 0.80
C LYS A 169 10.13 -2.39 0.37
N PRO A 170 11.34 -2.03 -0.08
CA PRO A 170 11.64 -0.74 -0.71
C PRO A 170 10.73 -0.48 -1.90
N MET A 171 10.31 0.77 -2.08
CA MET A 171 9.38 1.15 -3.14
C MET A 171 9.93 2.27 -4.02
N VAL A 172 9.60 2.21 -5.32
CA VAL A 172 9.65 3.35 -6.24
C VAL A 172 8.23 3.66 -6.67
N LEU A 173 7.79 4.89 -6.40
CA LEU A 173 6.42 5.33 -6.64
C LEU A 173 6.34 6.14 -7.92
N VAL A 174 5.52 5.68 -8.86
CA VAL A 174 5.32 6.25 -10.20
C VAL A 174 3.84 6.45 -10.51
N ASN A 175 3.55 7.11 -11.62
CA ASN A 175 2.20 7.23 -12.18
C ASN A 175 1.16 7.79 -11.19
N THR A 176 1.59 8.73 -10.34
CA THR A 176 0.79 9.32 -9.27
C THR A 176 -0.38 10.13 -9.82
N LEU A 177 -1.58 9.80 -9.41
CA LEU A 177 -2.77 10.58 -9.70
C LEU A 177 -2.91 11.78 -8.74
N PRO A 178 -3.54 12.90 -9.17
CA PRO A 178 -3.85 14.02 -8.28
C PRO A 178 -4.77 13.59 -7.10
N GLY A 179 -4.60 14.25 -5.96
CA GLY A 179 -5.39 13.97 -4.75
C GLY A 179 -4.68 13.00 -3.81
N GLN A 180 -5.38 11.98 -3.30
CA GLN A 180 -4.89 11.06 -2.26
C GLN A 180 -3.56 10.39 -2.61
N GLU A 181 -3.34 10.01 -3.88
CA GLU A 181 -2.10 9.35 -4.27
C GLU A 181 -0.87 10.27 -4.12
N ARG A 182 -1.03 11.58 -4.32
CA ARG A 182 0.08 12.53 -4.06
C ARG A 182 0.40 12.65 -2.59
N ALA A 183 -0.61 12.68 -1.73
CA ALA A 183 -0.43 12.71 -0.28
C ALA A 183 0.22 11.39 0.21
N ASN A 184 -0.26 10.25 -0.28
CA ASN A 184 0.34 8.95 0.01
C ASN A 184 1.82 8.90 -0.40
N ALA A 185 2.15 9.36 -1.62
CA ALA A 185 3.53 9.39 -2.10
C ALA A 185 4.43 10.29 -1.24
N ALA A 186 3.95 11.48 -0.87
CA ALA A 186 4.68 12.39 -0.01
C ALA A 186 4.94 11.79 1.38
N PHE A 187 3.91 11.17 1.98
CA PHE A 187 4.02 10.49 3.27
C PHE A 187 5.05 9.35 3.22
N LEU A 188 4.96 8.45 2.25
CA LEU A 188 5.83 7.29 2.11
C LEU A 188 7.29 7.67 1.84
N SER A 189 7.51 8.71 1.03
CA SER A 189 8.85 9.28 0.82
C SER A 189 9.39 9.94 2.08
N GLY A 190 8.54 10.63 2.83
CA GLY A 190 8.90 11.22 4.12
C GLY A 190 9.29 10.18 5.17
N LEU A 191 8.71 9.00 5.14
CA LEU A 191 9.12 7.86 5.98
C LEU A 191 10.48 7.28 5.56
N GLY A 192 10.94 7.53 4.33
CA GLY A 192 12.17 6.97 3.79
C GLY A 192 12.05 5.53 3.25
N CYS A 193 10.86 4.96 3.19
CA CYS A 193 10.61 3.62 2.63
C CYS A 193 10.33 3.63 1.11
N ALA A 194 10.15 4.81 0.52
CA ALA A 194 9.85 4.98 -0.89
C ALA A 194 10.59 6.15 -1.53
N GLU A 195 10.94 6.01 -2.80
CA GLU A 195 11.34 7.10 -3.67
C GLU A 195 10.17 7.47 -4.59
N TRP A 196 9.66 8.70 -4.46
CA TRP A 196 8.62 9.22 -5.34
C TRP A 196 9.26 9.97 -6.51
N VAL A 197 9.18 9.38 -7.69
CA VAL A 197 9.93 9.84 -8.86
C VAL A 197 9.04 10.30 -9.99
N LYS A 198 9.56 11.24 -10.77
CA LYS A 198 8.99 11.56 -12.07
C LYS A 198 9.34 10.44 -13.05
N ARG A 199 8.49 10.27 -14.05
CA ARG A 199 8.63 9.19 -15.02
C ARG A 199 9.99 9.12 -15.71
N GLY A 200 10.61 10.26 -16.00
CA GLY A 200 11.95 10.33 -16.63
C GLY A 200 13.09 9.87 -15.72
N GLU A 201 12.87 9.82 -14.41
CA GLU A 201 13.88 9.50 -13.39
C GLU A 201 13.80 8.01 -12.96
N LEU A 202 12.81 7.26 -13.47
CA LEU A 202 12.52 5.90 -13.01
C LEU A 202 13.71 4.94 -13.15
N ALA A 203 14.31 4.85 -14.34
CA ALA A 203 15.42 3.92 -14.61
C ALA A 203 16.65 4.24 -13.74
N GLU A 204 17.00 5.52 -13.61
CA GLU A 204 18.12 5.96 -12.80
C GLU A 204 17.89 5.66 -11.31
N THR A 205 16.68 5.94 -10.80
CA THR A 205 16.33 5.66 -9.40
C THR A 205 16.36 4.16 -9.11
N VAL A 206 15.81 3.33 -9.99
CA VAL A 206 15.83 1.87 -9.83
C VAL A 206 17.28 1.34 -9.86
N ARG A 207 18.09 1.81 -10.80
CA ARG A 207 19.52 1.49 -10.86
C ARG A 207 20.23 1.85 -9.56
N TYR A 208 20.04 3.08 -9.08
CA TYR A 208 20.68 3.57 -7.86
C TYR A 208 20.32 2.69 -6.64
N ILE A 209 19.03 2.34 -6.48
CA ILE A 209 18.59 1.51 -5.36
C ILE A 209 19.16 0.09 -5.46
N LEU A 210 19.11 -0.54 -6.64
CA LEU A 210 19.58 -1.91 -6.83
C LEU A 210 21.12 -2.01 -6.70
N ALA A 211 21.87 -1.04 -7.20
CA ALA A 211 23.32 -0.98 -7.09
C ALA A 211 23.80 -0.65 -5.67
N ASN A 212 22.95 -0.13 -4.77
CA ASN A 212 23.34 0.34 -3.45
C ASN A 212 22.64 -0.47 -2.32
N PRO A 213 23.27 -1.54 -1.80
CA PRO A 213 22.71 -2.36 -0.72
C PRO A 213 22.43 -1.57 0.57
N GLU A 214 23.24 -0.56 0.87
CA GLU A 214 23.05 0.28 2.07
C GLU A 214 21.78 1.11 1.94
N LYS A 215 21.53 1.72 0.77
CA LYS A 215 20.30 2.47 0.51
C LYS A 215 19.08 1.56 0.64
N ARG A 216 19.12 0.36 0.06
CA ARG A 216 18.03 -0.62 0.22
C ARG A 216 17.78 -0.94 1.68
N LYS A 217 18.86 -1.21 2.43
CA LYS A 217 18.75 -1.53 3.86
C LYS A 217 18.16 -0.39 4.69
N GLN A 218 18.51 0.85 4.37
CA GLN A 218 17.90 2.03 4.99
C GLN A 218 16.39 2.09 4.71
N MET A 219 15.98 1.86 3.46
CA MET A 219 14.57 1.84 3.06
C MET A 219 13.80 0.69 3.73
N GLU A 220 14.37 -0.52 3.79
CA GLU A 220 13.79 -1.66 4.51
C GLU A 220 13.57 -1.36 6.00
N ASN A 221 14.57 -0.77 6.65
CA ASN A 221 14.49 -0.39 8.07
C ASN A 221 13.42 0.68 8.30
N ALA A 222 13.29 1.65 7.38
CA ALA A 222 12.26 2.67 7.44
C ALA A 222 10.84 2.07 7.33
N CYS A 223 10.64 1.01 6.54
CA CYS A 223 9.39 0.25 6.53
C CYS A 223 9.11 -0.39 7.90
N GLY A 224 10.12 -1.00 8.53
CA GLY A 224 9.98 -1.79 9.76
C GLY A 224 9.50 -1.02 10.98
N THR A 225 9.55 0.32 10.97
CA THR A 225 9.08 1.16 12.07
C THR A 225 7.56 1.28 12.17
N SER A 226 6.80 0.81 11.17
CA SER A 226 5.36 1.03 11.03
C SER A 226 4.52 -0.25 11.17
N HIS A 227 5.05 -1.33 11.75
CA HIS A 227 4.34 -2.59 11.90
C HIS A 227 3.28 -2.53 13.00
N MET A 228 2.00 -2.48 12.59
CA MET A 228 0.86 -2.72 13.46
C MET A 228 0.01 -3.85 12.86
N GLU A 229 -0.45 -4.79 13.69
CA GLU A 229 -1.42 -5.81 13.28
C GLU A 229 -2.83 -5.19 13.20
N SER A 230 -2.98 -4.26 12.27
CA SER A 230 -4.10 -3.31 12.17
C SER A 230 -5.47 -3.99 12.09
N ALA A 231 -5.57 -5.13 11.40
CA ALA A 231 -6.85 -5.82 11.25
C ALA A 231 -7.40 -6.34 12.57
N GLY A 232 -6.55 -6.90 13.42
CA GLY A 232 -6.93 -7.38 14.76
C GLY A 232 -7.39 -6.24 15.66
N GLU A 233 -6.67 -5.11 15.65
CA GLU A 233 -7.04 -3.93 16.44
C GLU A 233 -8.38 -3.32 15.98
N VAL A 234 -8.63 -3.22 14.68
CA VAL A 234 -9.92 -2.73 14.14
C VAL A 234 -11.08 -3.63 14.61
N VAL A 235 -10.90 -4.96 14.52
CA VAL A 235 -11.92 -5.92 14.98
C VAL A 235 -12.16 -5.80 16.47
N LYS A 236 -11.12 -5.67 17.29
CA LYS A 236 -11.23 -5.49 18.75
C LYS A 236 -12.03 -4.22 19.09
N ILE A 237 -11.70 -3.09 18.46
CA ILE A 237 -12.43 -1.83 18.65
C ILE A 237 -13.91 -2.02 18.35
N LEU A 238 -14.25 -2.70 17.25
CA LEU A 238 -15.64 -2.94 16.87
C LEU A 238 -16.36 -3.80 17.92
N TYR A 239 -15.72 -4.85 18.44
CA TYR A 239 -16.28 -5.67 19.52
C TYR A 239 -16.54 -4.85 20.79
N ASP A 240 -15.56 -4.04 21.20
CA ASP A 240 -15.68 -3.17 22.38
C ASP A 240 -16.85 -2.18 22.25
N MET A 241 -17.09 -1.67 21.00
CA MET A 241 -18.20 -0.77 20.73
C MET A 241 -19.57 -1.49 20.86
N VAL A 242 -19.67 -2.72 20.37
CA VAL A 242 -20.89 -3.54 20.47
C VAL A 242 -21.19 -3.88 21.93
N GLU A 243 -20.21 -4.34 22.71
CA GLU A 243 -20.39 -4.64 24.13
C GLU A 243 -20.84 -3.43 24.96
N LYS A 244 -20.27 -2.24 24.68
CA LYS A 244 -20.68 -1.00 25.35
C LYS A 244 -22.13 -0.63 25.03
N MET A 245 -22.59 -0.92 23.81
CA MET A 245 -23.98 -0.68 23.43
C MET A 245 -24.95 -1.60 24.16
N ASP A 246 -24.63 -2.90 24.24
CA ASP A 246 -25.48 -3.89 24.91
C ASP A 246 -25.65 -3.57 26.40
N LYS A 247 -24.56 -3.11 27.07
CA LYS A 247 -24.61 -2.68 28.48
C LYS A 247 -25.43 -1.39 28.73
N ARG A 248 -25.71 -0.57 27.71
CA ARG A 248 -26.55 0.63 27.81
C ARG A 248 -28.03 0.33 27.59
N ASN A 249 -28.34 -0.82 27.00
CA ASN A 249 -29.71 -1.24 26.70
C ASN A 249 -30.31 -2.18 27.80
N ILE A 250 -29.55 -2.45 28.86
CA ILE A 250 -29.95 -3.15 30.08
C ILE A 250 -30.13 -2.16 31.22
#